data_1cf727182e14a9be027e388a2cecc9bb
#
_entry.id   1cf727182e14a9be027e388a2cecc9bb
#
_cell.length_a   1.000
_cell.length_b   1.000
_cell.length_c   1.000
_cell.angle_alpha   90.00
_cell.angle_beta   90.00
_cell.angle_gamma   90.00
#
_symmetry.space_group_name_H-M   'P 1'
#
loop_
_entity.id
_entity.type
_entity.pdbx_description
1 polymer ?
#
loop_
_entity_poly.entity_id
_entity_poly.type
_entity_poly.pdbx_seq_one_letter_code
_entity_poly.pdbx_strand_id
1 'polypeptide(L)'
;SGGEQQRVSIARAVAKQPTMLLCDEPTGALDSNTGVLILSLLQNKCHEKDTTVVIVTHNSKLADAADKLIRIKNGKIESVTVNENPLDVNLIEW
;
A
#
# COMPACT_ATOMS: atom_id res chain seq x y z
N SER A 1 9.25 -18.58 4.77
CA SER A 1 9.94 -17.29 4.69
C SER A 1 9.04 -16.14 5.12
N GLY A 2 9.65 -15.01 5.47
CA GLY A 2 8.91 -13.82 5.84
C GLY A 2 8.00 -13.31 4.72
N GLY A 3 8.44 -13.44 3.47
CA GLY A 3 7.66 -13.02 2.31
C GLY A 3 6.42 -13.87 2.11
N GLU A 4 6.53 -15.17 2.31
CA GLU A 4 5.36 -16.06 2.21
C GLU A 4 4.35 -15.77 3.31
N GLN A 5 4.83 -15.55 4.54
CA GLN A 5 3.98 -15.19 5.66
C GLN A 5 3.24 -13.88 5.40
N GLN A 6 3.93 -12.90 4.81
CA GLN A 6 3.33 -11.61 4.47
C GLN A 6 2.22 -11.79 3.44
N ARG A 7 2.46 -12.55 2.39
CA ARG A 7 1.44 -12.80 1.37
C ARG A 7 0.22 -13.51 1.94
N VAL A 8 0.43 -14.49 2.81
CA VAL A 8 -0.68 -15.22 3.44
C VAL A 8 -1.49 -14.28 4.33
N SER A 9 -0.83 -13.42 5.10
CA SER A 9 -1.50 -12.45 5.96
C SER A 9 -2.37 -11.48 5.16
N ILE A 10 -1.83 -10.97 4.06
CA ILE A 10 -2.56 -10.04 3.19
C ILE A 10 -3.74 -10.76 2.52
N ALA A 11 -3.53 -11.97 2.01
CA ALA A 11 -4.59 -12.74 1.39
C ALA A 11 -5.74 -13.02 2.36
N ARG A 12 -5.44 -13.35 3.62
CA ARG A 12 -6.46 -13.56 4.65
C ARG A 12 -7.23 -12.29 4.93
N ALA A 13 -6.56 -11.16 5.03
CA ALA A 13 -7.21 -9.87 5.27
C ALA A 13 -8.13 -9.50 4.11
N VAL A 14 -7.67 -9.66 2.88
CA VAL A 14 -8.44 -9.35 1.67
C VAL A 14 -9.66 -10.28 1.55
N ALA A 15 -9.50 -11.57 1.88
CA ALA A 15 -10.58 -12.56 1.77
C ALA A 15 -11.77 -12.24 2.67
N LYS A 16 -11.57 -11.49 3.74
CA LYS A 16 -12.65 -11.06 4.63
C LYS A 16 -13.49 -9.92 4.06
N GLN A 17 -13.13 -9.39 2.91
CA GLN A 17 -13.80 -8.27 2.25
C GLN A 17 -14.01 -7.06 3.18
N PRO A 18 -12.96 -6.54 3.80
CA PRO A 18 -13.08 -5.45 4.76
C PRO A 18 -13.38 -4.13 4.05
N THR A 19 -13.96 -3.19 4.78
CA THR A 19 -14.13 -1.81 4.30
C THR A 19 -12.84 -1.01 4.41
N MET A 20 -11.92 -1.44 5.28
CA MET A 20 -10.61 -0.80 5.46
C MET A 20 -9.54 -1.87 5.65
N LEU A 21 -8.43 -1.71 4.94
CA LEU A 21 -7.21 -2.49 5.14
C LEU A 21 -6.13 -1.55 5.66
N LEU A 22 -5.51 -1.94 6.76
CA LEU A 22 -4.38 -1.20 7.33
C LEU A 22 -3.12 -2.04 7.18
N CYS A 23 -2.16 -1.55 6.42
CA CYS A 23 -0.93 -2.26 6.11
C CYS A 23 0.28 -1.49 6.63
N ASP A 24 1.10 -2.13 7.45
CA ASP A 24 2.33 -1.54 7.99
C ASP A 24 3.52 -2.15 7.29
N GLU A 25 4.22 -1.34 6.49
CA GLU A 25 5.36 -1.76 5.68
C GLU A 25 5.11 -3.07 4.94
N PRO A 26 4.09 -3.14 4.07
CA PRO A 26 3.64 -4.42 3.50
C PRO A 26 4.68 -5.10 2.63
N THR A 27 5.69 -4.38 2.15
CA THR A 27 6.75 -4.93 1.28
C THR A 27 8.10 -5.03 1.99
N GLY A 28 8.18 -4.75 3.28
CA GLY A 28 9.45 -4.66 3.99
C GLY A 28 10.28 -5.94 4.00
N ALA A 29 9.63 -7.12 3.96
CA ALA A 29 10.31 -8.42 3.98
C ALA A 29 10.34 -9.10 2.62
N LEU A 30 9.97 -8.40 1.54
CA LEU A 30 9.77 -8.97 0.21
C LEU A 30 10.86 -8.51 -0.75
N ASP A 31 11.17 -9.36 -1.75
CA ASP A 31 11.97 -8.93 -2.88
C ASP A 31 11.15 -7.97 -3.76
N SER A 32 11.82 -7.30 -4.71
CA SER A 32 11.19 -6.27 -5.54
C SER A 32 10.00 -6.80 -6.33
N ASN A 33 10.15 -7.98 -6.93
CA ASN A 33 9.08 -8.54 -7.78
C ASN A 33 7.85 -8.91 -6.96
N THR A 34 8.07 -9.60 -5.83
CA THR A 34 6.98 -9.98 -4.94
C THR A 34 6.34 -8.75 -4.31
N GLY A 35 7.15 -7.75 -3.95
CA GLY A 35 6.66 -6.50 -3.41
C GLY A 35 5.70 -5.79 -4.36
N VAL A 36 6.06 -5.71 -5.64
CA VAL A 36 5.18 -5.09 -6.64
C VAL A 36 3.87 -5.86 -6.80
N LEU A 37 3.92 -7.19 -6.76
CA LEU A 37 2.70 -8.01 -6.83
C LEU A 37 1.75 -7.70 -5.66
N ILE A 38 2.29 -7.58 -4.46
CA ILE A 38 1.49 -7.26 -3.27
C ILE A 38 0.90 -5.85 -3.39
N LEU A 39 1.69 -4.87 -3.79
CA LEU A 39 1.22 -3.51 -3.96
C LEU A 39 0.17 -3.39 -5.05
N SER A 40 0.33 -4.15 -6.14
CA SER A 40 -0.65 -4.20 -7.22
C SER A 40 -1.98 -4.77 -6.72
N LEU A 41 -1.94 -5.83 -5.92
CA LEU A 41 -3.13 -6.40 -5.30
C LEU A 41 -3.84 -5.36 -4.43
N LEU A 42 -3.10 -4.65 -3.58
CA LEU A 42 -3.66 -3.63 -2.70
C LEU A 42 -4.22 -2.44 -3.49
N GLN A 43 -3.52 -2.00 -4.52
CA GLN A 43 -3.98 -0.90 -5.37
C GLN A 43 -5.27 -1.27 -6.10
N ASN A 44 -5.34 -2.47 -6.65
CA ASN A 44 -6.55 -2.94 -7.31
C ASN A 44 -7.71 -3.04 -6.31
N LYS A 45 -7.42 -3.46 -5.09
CA LYS A 45 -8.44 -3.58 -4.05
C LYS A 45 -9.03 -2.22 -3.68
N CYS A 46 -8.22 -1.17 -3.61
CA CYS A 46 -8.74 0.17 -3.29
C CYS A 46 -9.56 0.79 -4.43
N HIS A 47 -9.46 0.28 -5.66
CA HIS A 47 -10.30 0.71 -6.76
C HIS A 47 -11.65 -0.01 -6.77
N GLU A 48 -11.81 -1.08 -5.98
CA GLU A 48 -13.10 -1.72 -5.78
C GLU A 48 -13.95 -0.86 -4.85
N LYS A 49 -15.27 -1.03 -4.95
CA LYS A 49 -16.19 -0.27 -4.11
C LYS A 49 -15.98 -0.61 -2.64
N ASP A 50 -16.05 0.40 -1.81
CA ASP A 50 -16.14 0.32 -0.37
C ASP A 50 -14.88 -0.20 0.34
N THR A 51 -13.72 -0.18 -0.33
CA THR A 51 -12.47 -0.56 0.32
C THR A 51 -11.49 0.60 0.35
N THR A 52 -11.04 0.96 1.54
CA THR A 52 -9.98 1.93 1.76
C THR A 52 -8.72 1.18 2.19
N VAL A 53 -7.61 1.43 1.51
CA VAL A 53 -6.33 0.84 1.87
C VAL A 53 -5.43 1.92 2.43
N VAL A 54 -4.97 1.74 3.67
CA VAL A 54 -4.03 2.64 4.33
C VAL A 54 -2.70 1.91 4.45
N ILE A 55 -1.66 2.50 3.89
CA ILE A 55 -0.31 1.92 3.92
C ILE A 55 0.61 2.85 4.72
N VAL A 56 1.24 2.30 5.76
CA VAL A 56 2.30 2.98 6.50
C VAL A 56 3.62 2.49 5.95
N THR A 57 4.45 3.40 5.46
CA THR A 57 5.72 3.02 4.82
C THR A 57 6.75 4.13 4.89
N HIS A 58 8.03 3.74 4.87
CA HIS A 58 9.16 4.65 4.68
C HIS A 58 9.57 4.76 3.21
N ASN A 59 8.95 4.01 2.32
CA ASN A 59 9.31 4.03 0.91
C ASN A 59 8.59 5.17 0.19
N SER A 60 9.33 6.26 -0.07
CA SER A 60 8.78 7.45 -0.70
C SER A 60 8.31 7.23 -2.14
N LYS A 61 8.76 6.18 -2.79
CA LYS A 61 8.34 5.86 -4.17
C LYS A 61 6.86 5.50 -4.24
N LEU A 62 6.28 5.00 -3.15
CA LEU A 62 4.85 4.71 -3.09
C LEU A 62 3.97 5.95 -3.14
N ALA A 63 4.52 7.13 -2.88
CA ALA A 63 3.75 8.37 -2.87
C ALA A 63 3.04 8.62 -4.21
N ASP A 64 3.68 8.26 -5.33
CA ASP A 64 3.10 8.49 -6.65
C ASP A 64 1.90 7.60 -6.95
N ALA A 65 1.80 6.46 -6.26
CA ALA A 65 0.70 5.51 -6.45
C ALA A 65 -0.48 5.75 -5.51
N ALA A 66 -0.33 6.60 -4.51
CA ALA A 66 -1.36 6.85 -3.52
C ALA A 66 -2.38 7.88 -4.02
N ASP A 67 -3.65 7.69 -3.65
CA ASP A 67 -4.68 8.72 -3.85
C ASP A 67 -4.45 9.91 -2.95
N LYS A 68 -4.00 9.66 -1.72
CA LYS A 68 -3.73 10.67 -0.72
C LYS A 68 -2.45 10.32 0.02
N LEU A 69 -1.55 11.28 0.10
CA LEU A 69 -0.29 11.13 0.82
C LEU A 69 -0.35 11.96 2.10
N ILE A 70 -0.16 11.29 3.23
CA ILE A 70 -0.11 11.95 4.53
C ILE A 70 1.32 11.80 5.05
N ARG A 71 2.01 12.93 5.24
CA ARG A 71 3.34 12.94 5.82
C ARG A 71 3.27 13.25 7.30
N ILE A 72 3.93 12.41 8.09
CA ILE A 72 3.96 12.55 9.53
C ILE A 72 5.40 12.82 9.96
N LYS A 73 5.56 13.83 10.82
CA LYS A 73 6.87 14.17 11.37
C LYS A 73 6.68 14.55 12.84
N ASN A 74 7.52 13.97 13.71
CA ASN A 74 7.50 14.24 15.16
C ASN A 74 6.12 14.01 15.77
N GLY A 75 5.41 12.96 15.33
CA GLY A 75 4.09 12.62 15.85
C GLY A 75 2.95 13.51 15.37
N LYS A 76 3.21 14.40 14.41
CA LYS A 76 2.22 15.33 13.88
C LYS A 76 2.13 15.23 12.38
N ILE A 77 0.94 15.54 11.84
CA ILE A 77 0.75 15.61 10.40
C ILE A 77 1.48 16.83 9.86
N GLU A 78 2.48 16.61 9.01
CA GLU A 78 3.25 17.67 8.37
C GLU A 78 2.53 18.19 7.13
N SER A 79 1.97 17.31 6.32
CA SER A 79 1.26 17.67 5.10
C SER A 79 0.29 16.60 4.68
N VAL A 80 -0.72 16.99 3.91
CA VAL A 80 -1.66 16.11 3.24
C VAL A 80 -1.75 16.54 1.79
N THR A 81 -1.45 15.63 0.88
CA THR A 81 -1.47 15.91 -0.56
C THR A 81 -2.43 14.93 -1.24
N VAL A 82 -3.37 15.46 -2.02
CA VAL A 82 -4.27 14.66 -2.84
C VAL A 82 -3.65 14.50 -4.21
N ASN A 83 -3.56 13.26 -4.69
CA ASN A 83 -3.05 12.93 -5.99
C ASN A 83 -4.21 12.59 -6.92
N GLU A 84 -4.49 13.44 -7.89
CA GLU A 84 -5.62 13.27 -8.79
C GLU A 84 -5.38 12.16 -9.82
N ASN A 85 -4.13 11.80 -10.09
CA ASN A 85 -3.76 10.80 -11.07
C ASN A 85 -2.75 9.82 -10.50
N PRO A 86 -3.18 8.92 -9.59
CA PRO A 86 -2.27 7.95 -8.99
C PRO A 86 -1.65 7.04 -10.06
N LEU A 87 -0.36 6.82 -9.95
CA LEU A 87 0.38 5.98 -10.87
C LEU A 87 0.15 4.51 -10.52
N ASP A 88 0.00 3.65 -11.55
CA ASP A 88 -0.04 2.21 -11.34
C ASP A 88 1.30 1.76 -10.75
N VAL A 89 1.27 0.95 -9.70
CA VAL A 89 2.48 0.50 -9.01
C VAL A 89 3.43 -0.27 -9.94
N ASN A 90 2.90 -0.89 -11.00
CA ASN A 90 3.71 -1.59 -12.00
C ASN A 90 4.55 -0.63 -12.86
N LEU A 91 4.23 0.65 -12.86
CA LEU A 91 4.95 1.67 -13.63
C LEU A 91 5.99 2.42 -12.80
N ILE A 92 6.07 2.13 -11.51
CA ILE A 92 7.04 2.77 -10.61
C ILE A 92 8.40 2.10 -10.77
N GLU A 93 9.45 2.90 -10.86
CA GLU A 93 10.82 2.41 -10.86
C GLU A 93 11.28 2.22 -9.41
N TRP A 94 11.40 0.97 -9.01
CA TRP A 94 11.81 0.60 -7.65
C TRP A 94 13.36 0.48 -7.47
#